data_852e300e4cd7f57db09110f258118b66
#
_entry.id   852e300e4cd7f57db09110f258118b66
#
_cell.length_a   1.000
_cell.length_b   1.000
_cell.length_c   1.000
_cell.angle_alpha   90.00
_cell.angle_beta   90.00
_cell.angle_gamma   90.00
#
_symmetry.space_group_name_H-M   'P 1'
#
loop_
_entity.id
_entity.type
_entity.pdbx_description
1 polymer ?
#
loop_
_entity_poly.entity_id
_entity_poly.type
_entity_poly.pdbx_seq_one_letter_code
_entity_poly.pdbx_strand_id
1 'polypeptide(L)'
;MVKRHATLLALACFAAVPASTLAAESWMRAQVEALPASVRQVLPCGQWTQASRQGTYRVVEANVNEGAGSELYVQWVTDPLQGDPSRITKTVAFSELNDDHSQYRFESVQCRARGAAIEITVKARYEHDEDDRLRTFNVRVEPGGSYRLDEVGARKRK
;
A
#
# COMPACT_ATOMS: atom_id res chain seq x y z
N MET A 1 -49.89 -53.24 -39.36
CA MET A 1 -48.44 -52.88 -39.26
C MET A 1 -48.35 -51.36 -39.15
N VAL A 2 -48.15 -50.82 -37.95
CA VAL A 2 -48.04 -49.39 -37.70
C VAL A 2 -46.59 -49.09 -37.32
N LYS A 3 -45.89 -48.37 -38.19
CA LYS A 3 -44.50 -47.89 -37.91
C LYS A 3 -44.53 -46.60 -37.03
N ARG A 4 -43.99 -46.68 -35.79
CA ARG A 4 -43.80 -45.54 -34.92
C ARG A 4 -42.43 -44.94 -35.21
N HIS A 5 -42.42 -43.69 -35.62
CA HIS A 5 -41.21 -42.87 -35.75
C HIS A 5 -40.91 -42.19 -34.40
N ALA A 6 -39.80 -42.50 -33.80
CA ALA A 6 -39.34 -41.80 -32.61
C ALA A 6 -38.47 -40.60 -33.04
N THR A 7 -38.91 -39.40 -32.73
CA THR A 7 -38.15 -38.17 -32.97
C THR A 7 -37.35 -37.87 -31.73
N LEU A 8 -35.99 -37.94 -31.82
CA LEU A 8 -35.05 -37.52 -30.77
C LEU A 8 -34.91 -36.01 -30.82
N LEU A 9 -35.38 -35.32 -29.78
CA LEU A 9 -35.10 -33.91 -29.53
C LEU A 9 -33.76 -33.81 -28.82
N ALA A 10 -32.73 -33.26 -29.48
CA ALA A 10 -31.47 -32.91 -28.88
C ALA A 10 -31.57 -31.55 -28.17
N LEU A 11 -31.53 -31.57 -26.85
CA LEU A 11 -31.52 -30.36 -26.00
C LEU A 11 -30.07 -29.79 -25.94
N ALA A 12 -29.82 -28.71 -26.67
CA ALA A 12 -28.56 -27.98 -26.60
C ALA A 12 -28.58 -27.08 -25.35
N CYS A 13 -27.88 -27.48 -24.28
CA CYS A 13 -27.62 -26.61 -23.14
C CYS A 13 -26.53 -25.57 -23.50
N PHE A 14 -26.92 -24.34 -23.80
CA PHE A 14 -26.02 -23.20 -23.85
C PHE A 14 -25.66 -22.81 -22.40
N ALA A 15 -24.45 -23.11 -21.98
CA ALA A 15 -23.91 -22.57 -20.75
C ALA A 15 -23.63 -21.08 -20.94
N ALA A 16 -24.49 -20.21 -20.41
CA ALA A 16 -24.28 -18.77 -20.36
C ALA A 16 -23.15 -18.49 -19.33
N VAL A 17 -21.96 -18.17 -19.80
CA VAL A 17 -20.86 -17.68 -18.95
C VAL A 17 -21.25 -16.29 -18.44
N PRO A 18 -21.27 -16.05 -17.12
CA PRO A 18 -21.66 -14.75 -16.58
C PRO A 18 -20.67 -13.66 -17.01
N ALA A 19 -21.13 -12.68 -17.77
CA ALA A 19 -20.36 -11.52 -18.26
C ALA A 19 -19.77 -10.62 -17.14
N SER A 20 -20.19 -10.86 -15.87
CA SER A 20 -19.77 -10.08 -14.70
C SER A 20 -18.30 -10.26 -14.29
N THR A 21 -17.66 -11.37 -14.61
CA THR A 21 -16.26 -11.61 -14.24
C THR A 21 -15.26 -10.79 -15.05
N LEU A 22 -15.51 -10.60 -16.33
CA LEU A 22 -14.64 -9.82 -17.22
C LEU A 22 -14.68 -8.31 -16.89
N ALA A 23 -15.84 -7.78 -16.49
CA ALA A 23 -16.00 -6.38 -16.13
C ALA A 23 -15.26 -6.03 -14.82
N ALA A 24 -15.28 -6.94 -13.83
CA ALA A 24 -14.58 -6.74 -12.55
C ALA A 24 -13.05 -6.76 -12.72
N GLU A 25 -12.54 -7.67 -13.55
CA GLU A 25 -11.11 -7.78 -13.84
C GLU A 25 -10.59 -6.55 -14.60
N SER A 26 -11.32 -6.04 -15.57
CA SER A 26 -10.94 -4.84 -16.31
C SER A 26 -10.90 -3.58 -15.44
N TRP A 27 -11.83 -3.45 -14.47
CA TRP A 27 -11.87 -2.34 -13.53
C TRP A 27 -10.68 -2.34 -12.58
N MET A 28 -10.34 -3.48 -11.97
CA MET A 28 -9.18 -3.61 -11.09
C MET A 28 -7.88 -3.36 -11.84
N ARG A 29 -7.76 -3.87 -13.06
CA ARG A 29 -6.59 -3.66 -13.90
C ARG A 29 -6.38 -2.17 -14.21
N ALA A 30 -7.42 -1.46 -14.59
CA ALA A 30 -7.35 -0.02 -14.85
C ALA A 30 -6.90 0.78 -13.62
N GLN A 31 -7.31 0.39 -12.41
CA GLN A 31 -6.85 1.01 -11.17
C GLN A 31 -5.37 0.74 -10.87
N VAL A 32 -4.89 -0.47 -11.14
CA VAL A 32 -3.47 -0.80 -10.96
C VAL A 32 -2.61 -0.04 -11.98
N GLU A 33 -3.06 0.05 -13.23
CA GLU A 33 -2.38 0.80 -14.29
C GLU A 33 -2.36 2.32 -14.05
N ALA A 34 -3.33 2.85 -13.27
CA ALA A 34 -3.39 4.25 -12.89
C ALA A 34 -2.49 4.62 -11.70
N LEU A 35 -1.79 3.66 -11.06
CA LEU A 35 -0.83 3.98 -10.01
C LEU A 35 0.31 4.81 -10.59
N PRO A 36 0.74 5.90 -9.91
CA PRO A 36 1.90 6.67 -10.34
C PRO A 36 3.14 5.78 -10.48
N ALA A 37 3.88 5.93 -11.56
CA ALA A 37 5.12 5.16 -11.79
C ALA A 37 6.19 5.40 -10.71
N SER A 38 6.10 6.52 -9.99
CA SER A 38 6.95 6.81 -8.83
C SER A 38 6.67 5.94 -7.62
N VAL A 39 5.47 5.34 -7.49
CA VAL A 39 5.17 4.43 -6.38
C VAL A 39 5.94 3.14 -6.55
N ARG A 40 6.92 2.91 -5.67
CA ARG A 40 7.77 1.73 -5.67
C ARG A 40 7.17 0.57 -4.88
N GLN A 41 6.60 0.88 -3.72
CA GLN A 41 6.07 -0.13 -2.81
C GLN A 41 4.84 0.38 -2.07
N VAL A 42 3.90 -0.52 -1.84
CA VAL A 42 2.72 -0.29 -0.99
C VAL A 42 2.59 -1.48 -0.04
N LEU A 43 2.71 -1.22 1.27
CA LEU A 43 2.64 -2.25 2.31
C LEU A 43 1.42 -2.04 3.20
N PRO A 44 0.50 -3.00 3.32
CA PRO A 44 -0.50 -2.97 4.38
C PRO A 44 0.19 -3.18 5.73
N CYS A 45 -0.22 -2.41 6.76
CA CYS A 45 0.46 -2.39 8.05
C CYS A 45 -0.50 -2.30 9.22
N GLY A 46 -1.15 -3.38 9.55
CA GLY A 46 -2.08 -3.43 10.67
C GLY A 46 -3.37 -2.66 10.42
N GLN A 47 -4.22 -2.65 11.44
CA GLN A 47 -5.54 -2.03 11.38
C GLN A 47 -5.60 -0.84 12.32
N TRP A 48 -6.45 0.12 11.99
CA TRP A 48 -6.79 1.24 12.86
C TRP A 48 -8.29 1.29 13.10
N THR A 49 -8.64 1.79 14.28
CA THR A 49 -10.03 2.08 14.65
C THR A 49 -10.06 3.45 15.31
N GLN A 50 -10.94 4.32 14.86
CA GLN A 50 -11.15 5.64 15.43
C GLN A 50 -12.63 6.00 15.38
N ALA A 51 -13.24 6.20 16.54
CA ALA A 51 -14.68 6.39 16.67
C ALA A 51 -15.47 5.26 15.98
N SER A 52 -16.32 5.58 15.01
CA SER A 52 -17.13 4.62 14.25
C SER A 52 -16.46 4.14 12.96
N ARG A 53 -15.21 4.51 12.71
CA ARG A 53 -14.48 4.16 11.49
C ARG A 53 -13.35 3.22 11.80
N GLN A 54 -13.09 2.32 10.88
CA GLN A 54 -11.99 1.38 10.91
C GLN A 54 -11.37 1.22 9.52
N GLY A 55 -10.18 0.65 9.47
CA GLY A 55 -9.50 0.39 8.23
C GLY A 55 -8.08 -0.10 8.43
N THR A 56 -7.30 -0.03 7.37
CA THR A 56 -5.92 -0.51 7.32
C THR A 56 -4.95 0.65 7.15
N TYR A 57 -3.84 0.63 7.88
CA TYR A 57 -2.69 1.47 7.57
C TYR A 57 -2.02 0.97 6.29
N ARG A 58 -1.63 1.90 5.45
CA ARG A 58 -0.88 1.63 4.24
C ARG A 58 0.39 2.48 4.24
N VAL A 59 1.55 1.81 4.20
CA VAL A 59 2.85 2.46 4.03
C VAL A 59 3.14 2.53 2.54
N VAL A 60 3.48 3.70 2.05
CA VAL A 60 3.78 3.96 0.63
C VAL A 60 5.20 4.46 0.52
N GLU A 61 6.00 3.79 -0.27
CA GLU A 61 7.33 4.24 -0.70
C GLU A 61 7.22 4.76 -2.13
N ALA A 62 7.73 5.96 -2.37
CA ALA A 62 7.79 6.57 -3.69
C ALA A 62 9.24 6.96 -4.03
N ASN A 63 9.61 6.78 -5.30
CA ASN A 63 10.85 7.32 -5.82
C ASN A 63 10.65 8.78 -6.23
N VAL A 64 11.63 9.61 -5.95
CA VAL A 64 11.70 11.02 -6.35
C VAL A 64 13.01 11.27 -7.09
N ASN A 65 13.10 12.41 -7.77
CA ASN A 65 14.31 12.82 -8.48
C ASN A 65 14.85 11.73 -9.43
N GLU A 66 13.96 11.18 -10.28
CA GLU A 66 14.32 10.13 -11.25
C GLU A 66 14.90 8.85 -10.62
N GLY A 67 14.61 8.61 -9.34
CA GLY A 67 15.06 7.45 -8.58
C GLY A 67 16.30 7.68 -7.72
N ALA A 68 16.85 8.90 -7.70
CA ALA A 68 17.95 9.26 -6.82
C ALA A 68 17.54 9.30 -5.34
N GLY A 69 16.28 9.64 -5.04
CA GLY A 69 15.74 9.69 -3.68
C GLY A 69 14.50 8.84 -3.51
N SER A 70 14.14 8.62 -2.24
CA SER A 70 12.92 7.93 -1.83
C SER A 70 12.18 8.75 -0.80
N GLU A 71 10.85 8.69 -0.85
CA GLU A 71 9.95 9.29 0.13
C GLU A 71 9.06 8.24 0.78
N LEU A 72 8.70 8.46 2.04
CA LEU A 72 7.86 7.58 2.83
C LEU A 72 6.59 8.29 3.28
N TYR A 73 5.47 7.58 3.15
CA TYR A 73 4.17 8.05 3.59
C TYR A 73 3.41 6.96 4.34
N VAL A 74 2.56 7.37 5.28
CA VAL A 74 1.55 6.50 5.89
C VAL A 74 0.17 7.02 5.58
N GLN A 75 -0.70 6.14 5.12
CA GLN A 75 -2.08 6.45 4.78
C GLN A 75 -3.04 5.62 5.63
N TRP A 76 -4.12 6.28 6.07
CA TRP A 76 -5.28 5.63 6.69
C TRP A 76 -6.29 5.33 5.60
N VAL A 77 -6.48 4.06 5.29
CA VAL A 77 -7.43 3.60 4.27
C VAL A 77 -8.61 2.97 4.98
N THR A 78 -9.82 3.47 4.74
CA THR A 78 -11.04 2.90 5.33
C THR A 78 -11.35 1.54 4.73
N ASP A 79 -11.89 0.64 5.55
CA ASP A 79 -12.49 -0.59 5.04
C ASP A 79 -13.73 -0.25 4.20
N PRO A 80 -14.00 -1.02 3.13
CA PRO A 80 -15.20 -0.83 2.35
C PRO A 80 -16.43 -1.14 3.23
N LEU A 81 -17.33 -0.18 3.36
CA LEU A 81 -18.66 -0.38 3.94
C LEU A 81 -19.64 -0.68 2.81
N GLN A 82 -20.81 -1.27 3.15
CA GLN A 82 -21.83 -1.60 2.15
C GLN A 82 -22.12 -0.42 1.20
N GLY A 83 -21.69 -0.56 -0.05
CA GLY A 83 -21.89 0.45 -1.10
C GLY A 83 -20.82 1.56 -1.17
N ASP A 84 -19.95 1.70 -0.17
CA ASP A 84 -18.88 2.72 -0.17
C ASP A 84 -17.51 2.09 -0.47
N PRO A 85 -16.75 2.61 -1.44
CA PRO A 85 -15.39 2.15 -1.70
C PRO A 85 -14.44 2.58 -0.57
N SER A 86 -13.34 1.85 -0.41
CA SER A 86 -12.22 2.27 0.45
C SER A 86 -11.71 3.65 0.05
N ARG A 87 -11.41 4.50 1.04
CA ARG A 87 -10.92 5.87 0.83
C ARG A 87 -9.73 6.16 1.73
N ILE A 88 -8.80 6.96 1.22
CA ILE A 88 -7.72 7.53 2.02
C ILE A 88 -8.32 8.69 2.83
N THR A 89 -8.30 8.58 4.15
CA THR A 89 -8.81 9.63 5.06
C THR A 89 -7.73 10.52 5.62
N LYS A 90 -6.49 10.05 5.63
CA LYS A 90 -5.33 10.77 6.12
C LYS A 90 -4.06 10.27 5.44
N THR A 91 -3.11 11.19 5.22
CA THR A 91 -1.74 10.89 4.82
C THR A 91 -0.79 11.64 5.73
N VAL A 92 0.25 10.97 6.21
CA VAL A 92 1.36 11.54 6.97
C VAL A 92 2.64 11.34 6.18
N ALA A 93 3.41 12.40 6.00
CA ALA A 93 4.77 12.39 5.48
C ALA A 93 5.75 12.57 6.64
N PHE A 94 6.99 12.10 6.47
CA PHE A 94 8.04 12.21 7.48
C PHE A 94 9.08 13.21 7.00
N SER A 95 9.04 14.43 7.51
CA SER A 95 9.90 15.53 7.06
C SER A 95 11.39 15.20 7.14
N GLU A 96 11.79 14.37 8.11
CA GLU A 96 13.18 13.98 8.30
C GLU A 96 13.69 12.97 7.25
N LEU A 97 12.79 12.25 6.59
CA LEU A 97 13.10 11.29 5.53
C LEU A 97 12.77 11.82 4.13
N ASN A 98 11.76 12.70 4.05
CA ASN A 98 11.24 13.25 2.80
C ASN A 98 11.79 14.65 2.54
N ASP A 99 12.95 14.98 3.11
CA ASP A 99 13.61 16.26 2.94
C ASP A 99 14.38 16.25 1.61
N ASP A 100 14.09 17.20 0.75
CA ASP A 100 14.76 17.40 -0.55
C ASP A 100 16.29 17.54 -0.42
N HIS A 101 16.78 17.95 0.76
CA HIS A 101 18.21 18.09 1.02
C HIS A 101 18.85 16.81 1.56
N SER A 102 18.05 15.88 2.12
CA SER A 102 18.55 14.65 2.72
C SER A 102 18.69 13.52 1.72
N GLN A 103 17.96 13.51 0.64
CA GLN A 103 18.02 12.58 -0.49
C GLN A 103 18.36 11.13 -0.07
N TYR A 104 17.54 10.57 0.83
CA TYR A 104 17.71 9.20 1.23
C TYR A 104 17.22 8.26 0.12
N ARG A 105 18.03 7.26 -0.23
CA ARG A 105 17.62 6.13 -1.04
C ARG A 105 17.30 4.95 -0.13
N PHE A 106 16.04 4.49 -0.16
CA PHE A 106 15.64 3.38 0.69
C PHE A 106 16.05 2.05 0.08
N GLU A 107 16.75 1.24 0.89
CA GLU A 107 17.12 -0.14 0.56
C GLU A 107 16.04 -1.12 1.00
N SER A 108 15.38 -0.85 2.11
CA SER A 108 14.24 -1.63 2.57
C SER A 108 13.33 -0.84 3.49
N VAL A 109 12.03 -1.08 3.33
CA VAL A 109 10.98 -0.58 4.21
C VAL A 109 10.21 -1.79 4.75
N GLN A 110 10.11 -1.90 6.06
CA GLN A 110 9.36 -2.94 6.75
C GLN A 110 8.39 -2.31 7.72
N CYS A 111 7.24 -2.91 7.89
CA CYS A 111 6.21 -2.41 8.78
C CYS A 111 5.58 -3.52 9.61
N ARG A 112 5.26 -3.20 10.88
CA ARG A 112 4.54 -4.11 11.77
C ARG A 112 3.54 -3.35 12.65
N ALA A 113 2.43 -3.98 12.97
CA ALA A 113 1.48 -3.47 13.95
C ALA A 113 2.04 -3.57 15.37
N ARG A 114 1.75 -2.55 16.21
CA ARG A 114 2.07 -2.50 17.65
C ARG A 114 0.88 -1.97 18.43
N GLY A 115 -0.06 -2.85 18.73
CA GLY A 115 -1.37 -2.46 19.25
C GLY A 115 -2.12 -1.61 18.23
N ALA A 116 -2.54 -0.40 18.62
CA ALA A 116 -3.18 0.56 17.72
C ALA A 116 -2.21 1.39 16.88
N ALA A 117 -0.91 1.40 17.26
CA ALA A 117 0.16 2.08 16.52
C ALA A 117 0.81 1.15 15.50
N ILE A 118 1.62 1.71 14.61
CA ILE A 118 2.50 0.96 13.72
C ILE A 118 3.96 1.36 13.93
N GLU A 119 4.85 0.42 13.70
CA GLU A 119 6.30 0.64 13.67
C GLU A 119 6.82 0.33 12.27
N ILE A 120 7.56 1.28 11.70
CA ILE A 120 8.19 1.16 10.40
C ILE A 120 9.70 1.18 10.62
N THR A 121 10.40 0.21 10.03
CA THR A 121 11.87 0.21 9.99
C THR A 121 12.30 0.51 8.57
N VAL A 122 13.07 1.57 8.40
CA VAL A 122 13.64 2.00 7.11
C VAL A 122 15.14 1.82 7.16
N LYS A 123 15.70 1.11 6.18
CA LYS A 123 17.12 1.10 5.91
C LYS A 123 17.40 1.96 4.70
N ALA A 124 18.24 2.95 4.84
CA ALA A 124 18.49 3.97 3.83
C ALA A 124 19.96 4.31 3.71
N ARG A 125 20.36 4.71 2.51
CA ARG A 125 21.64 5.35 2.24
C ARG A 125 21.39 6.83 2.00
N TYR A 126 22.28 7.65 2.56
CA TYR A 126 22.25 9.08 2.30
C TYR A 126 23.13 9.37 1.09
N GLU A 127 22.58 9.96 0.05
CA GLU A 127 23.26 10.14 -1.24
C GLU A 127 24.55 10.96 -1.13
N HIS A 128 24.61 11.88 -0.18
CA HIS A 128 25.77 12.73 0.04
C HIS A 128 26.75 12.20 1.12
N ASP A 129 26.60 10.95 1.58
CA ASP A 129 27.52 10.32 2.52
C ASP A 129 28.69 9.69 1.75
N GLU A 130 29.88 10.26 1.84
CA GLU A 130 31.09 9.75 1.18
C GLU A 130 31.39 8.28 1.52
N ASP A 131 30.98 7.83 2.71
CA ASP A 131 31.16 6.44 3.17
C ASP A 131 30.04 5.50 2.71
N ASP A 132 29.02 5.99 2.01
CA ASP A 132 27.82 5.23 1.57
C ASP A 132 27.22 4.34 2.68
N ARG A 133 27.19 4.85 3.90
CA ARG A 133 26.77 4.08 5.08
C ARG A 133 25.29 3.79 5.07
N LEU A 134 24.96 2.55 5.39
CA LEU A 134 23.58 2.17 5.64
C LEU A 134 23.11 2.68 7.00
N ARG A 135 22.11 3.53 7.00
CA ARG A 135 21.43 4.05 8.20
C ARG A 135 20.14 3.29 8.44
N THR A 136 19.75 3.17 9.67
CA THR A 136 18.48 2.53 10.03
C THR A 136 17.64 3.50 10.85
N PHE A 137 16.41 3.71 10.43
CA PHE A 137 15.43 4.55 11.11
C PHE A 137 14.27 3.69 11.60
N ASN A 138 13.84 3.96 12.83
CA ASN A 138 12.61 3.43 13.37
C ASN A 138 11.58 4.57 13.49
N VAL A 139 10.45 4.41 12.84
CA VAL A 139 9.34 5.36 12.86
C VAL A 139 8.17 4.70 13.56
N ARG A 140 7.71 5.28 14.66
CA ARG A 140 6.49 4.88 15.34
C ARG A 140 5.40 5.90 15.02
N VAL A 141 4.28 5.42 14.47
CA VAL A 141 3.13 6.25 14.09
C VAL A 141 1.94 5.88 14.96
N GLU A 142 1.39 6.87 15.66
CA GLU A 142 0.24 6.73 16.52
C GLU A 142 -1.09 6.85 15.72
N PRO A 143 -2.21 6.33 16.22
CA PRO A 143 -3.50 6.39 15.52
C PRO A 143 -3.95 7.80 15.13
N GLY A 144 -3.59 8.80 15.94
CA GLY A 144 -3.86 10.22 15.67
C GLY A 144 -2.98 10.83 14.57
N GLY A 145 -1.94 10.11 14.10
CA GLY A 145 -1.01 10.55 13.05
C GLY A 145 0.19 11.33 13.55
N SER A 146 0.35 11.53 14.86
CA SER A 146 1.65 11.93 15.43
C SER A 146 2.65 10.80 15.25
N TYR A 147 3.92 11.14 15.08
CA TYR A 147 4.97 10.15 14.92
C TYR A 147 6.21 10.52 15.72
N ARG A 148 7.03 9.54 15.95
CA ARG A 148 8.40 9.68 16.46
C ARG A 148 9.33 8.91 15.53
N LEU A 149 10.43 9.56 15.14
CA LEU A 149 11.49 8.98 14.33
C LEU A 149 12.79 8.96 15.15
N ASP A 150 13.45 7.80 15.19
CA ASP A 150 14.72 7.61 15.84
C ASP A 150 15.70 6.94 14.85
N GLU A 151 16.91 7.50 14.68
CA GLU A 151 18.00 6.84 13.97
C GLU A 151 18.70 5.86 14.91
N VAL A 152 18.79 4.59 14.50
CA VAL A 152 19.41 3.52 15.29
C VAL A 152 20.94 3.71 15.30
N GLY A 153 21.53 3.81 16.50
CA GLY A 153 22.97 3.97 16.67
C GLY A 153 23.47 5.42 16.56
N ALA A 154 22.61 6.39 16.30
CA ALA A 154 22.98 7.79 16.41
C ALA A 154 23.35 8.12 17.87
N ARG A 155 24.62 8.46 18.12
CA ARG A 155 25.03 8.98 19.44
C ARG A 155 24.32 10.31 19.65
N LYS A 156 23.47 10.42 20.69
CA LYS A 156 22.98 11.72 21.15
C LYS A 156 24.19 12.60 21.40
N ARG A 157 24.44 13.61 20.58
CA ARG A 157 25.39 14.67 20.91
C ARG A 157 24.84 15.36 22.16
N LYS A 158 25.59 15.26 23.26
CA LYS A 158 25.33 16.03 24.50
C LYS A 158 25.64 17.50 24.27
#